data_e0a3cc6261d9b0c07b88bda9ca0fb05e
#
_entry.id   e0a3cc6261d9b0c07b88bda9ca0fb05e
#
_cell.length_a   1.000
_cell.length_b   1.000
_cell.length_c   1.000
_cell.angle_alpha   90.00
_cell.angle_beta   90.00
_cell.angle_gamma   90.00
#
_symmetry.space_group_name_H-M   'P 1'
#
loop_
_entity.id
_entity.type
_entity.pdbx_description
1 polymer ?
#
loop_
_entity_poly.entity_id
_entity_poly.type
_entity_poly.pdbx_seq_one_letter_code
_entity_poly.pdbx_strand_id
1 'polypeptide(L)'
;GESKTVDEILKICLQDKDFYEESGGGVTLSGGEALMQPQFSTALLRTLKEHGIHTAMETTGFASPEVFQSVLPYLDLLLFDMKHWDEKKHKEGTGVSNTQILENLKQAIADGKDVLPRLPVIPDYNHSPADAEGFVRRLKEVGANRIQLLPFHQFGEKKYDMLHKTYAYADVPALHEEDLKEFQQVFLNHGIDAFF
;
A
#
# COMPACT_ATOMS: atom_id res chain seq x y z
N GLY A 1 -12.68 4.49 17.80
CA GLY A 1 -12.60 5.43 16.68
C GLY A 1 -13.62 6.55 16.83
N GLU A 2 -13.40 7.65 16.15
CA GLU A 2 -14.33 8.77 16.07
C GLU A 2 -14.96 8.81 14.69
N SER A 3 -16.26 9.18 14.60
CA SER A 3 -16.91 9.46 13.34
C SER A 3 -16.70 10.93 12.99
N LYS A 4 -16.20 11.22 11.79
CA LYS A 4 -15.94 12.59 11.30
C LYS A 4 -16.51 12.75 9.90
N THR A 5 -16.97 13.96 9.61
CA THR A 5 -17.38 14.37 8.27
C THR A 5 -16.18 14.79 7.42
N VAL A 6 -16.37 14.87 6.11
CA VAL A 6 -15.33 15.38 5.18
C VAL A 6 -14.90 16.79 5.58
N ASP A 7 -15.85 17.67 5.92
CA ASP A 7 -15.58 19.05 6.31
C ASP A 7 -14.75 19.16 7.61
N GLU A 8 -15.02 18.29 8.57
CA GLU A 8 -14.26 18.25 9.83
C GLU A 8 -12.81 17.81 9.59
N ILE A 9 -12.59 16.81 8.72
CA ILE A 9 -11.24 16.38 8.37
C ILE A 9 -10.55 17.45 7.53
N LEU A 10 -11.22 18.06 6.56
CA LEU A 10 -10.66 19.13 5.75
C LEU A 10 -10.16 20.29 6.63
N LYS A 11 -10.93 20.71 7.63
CA LYS A 11 -10.53 21.77 8.56
C LYS A 11 -9.23 21.44 9.31
N ILE A 12 -9.04 20.17 9.66
CA ILE A 12 -7.80 19.70 10.31
C ILE A 12 -6.65 19.77 9.30
N CYS A 13 -6.83 19.21 8.10
CA CYS A 13 -5.79 19.19 7.07
C CYS A 13 -5.35 20.60 6.64
N LEU A 14 -6.28 21.55 6.58
CA LEU A 14 -5.96 22.93 6.20
C LEU A 14 -5.10 23.67 7.23
N GLN A 15 -5.02 23.20 8.48
CA GLN A 15 -4.13 23.80 9.49
C GLN A 15 -2.64 23.58 9.15
N ASP A 16 -2.34 22.52 8.41
CA ASP A 16 -0.98 22.15 8.02
C ASP A 16 -0.67 22.49 6.55
N LYS A 17 -1.53 23.27 5.88
CA LYS A 17 -1.41 23.54 4.44
C LYS A 17 -0.06 24.19 4.07
N ASP A 18 0.39 25.15 4.85
CA ASP A 18 1.66 25.85 4.61
C ASP A 18 2.84 24.87 4.67
N PHE A 19 2.80 23.88 5.59
CA PHE A 19 3.82 22.83 5.67
C PHE A 19 3.78 21.90 4.47
N TYR A 20 2.59 21.57 3.92
CA TYR A 20 2.50 20.77 2.70
C TYR A 20 3.08 21.52 1.50
N GLU A 21 2.81 22.80 1.37
CA GLU A 21 3.35 23.63 0.28
C GLU A 21 4.87 23.75 0.36
N GLU A 22 5.44 23.92 1.57
CA GLU A 22 6.88 24.03 1.77
C GLU A 22 7.61 22.69 1.54
N SER A 23 7.06 21.57 2.00
CA SER A 23 7.70 20.26 1.94
C SER A 23 7.40 19.47 0.65
N GLY A 24 6.43 19.91 -0.16
CA GLY A 24 5.88 19.12 -1.25
C GLY A 24 5.06 17.92 -0.77
N GLY A 25 4.66 17.93 0.50
CA GLY A 25 3.86 16.89 1.14
C GLY A 25 2.36 17.04 0.90
N GLY A 26 1.56 16.35 1.71
CA GLY A 26 0.11 16.38 1.59
C GLY A 26 -0.58 15.44 2.57
N VAL A 27 -1.74 14.93 2.16
CA VAL A 27 -2.57 14.06 2.99
C VAL A 27 -2.60 12.65 2.44
N THR A 28 -2.29 11.68 3.29
CA THR A 28 -2.40 10.26 2.97
C THR A 28 -3.61 9.65 3.66
N LEU A 29 -4.52 9.07 2.88
CA LEU A 29 -5.56 8.21 3.41
C LEU A 29 -4.95 6.83 3.72
N SER A 30 -4.99 6.46 4.98
CA SER A 30 -4.46 5.20 5.52
C SER A 30 -5.44 4.62 6.55
N GLY A 31 -5.02 3.63 7.31
CA GLY A 31 -5.81 3.04 8.40
C GLY A 31 -6.06 1.57 8.19
N GLY A 32 -7.33 1.12 8.18
CA GLY A 32 -7.69 -0.23 7.74
C GLY A 32 -7.52 -0.35 6.22
N GLU A 33 -8.65 -0.40 5.48
CA GLU A 33 -8.65 -0.31 4.01
C GLU A 33 -9.57 0.86 3.62
N ALA A 34 -8.99 1.91 3.04
CA ALA A 34 -9.73 3.12 2.68
C ALA A 34 -10.84 2.85 1.64
N LEU A 35 -10.63 1.84 0.78
CA LEU A 35 -11.61 1.42 -0.24
C LEU A 35 -12.84 0.69 0.34
N MET A 36 -12.85 0.38 1.64
CA MET A 36 -14.06 -0.12 2.32
C MET A 36 -15.10 0.97 2.58
N GLN A 37 -14.72 2.25 2.46
CA GLN A 37 -15.60 3.41 2.54
C GLN A 37 -15.49 4.29 1.28
N PRO A 38 -15.80 3.75 0.10
CA PRO A 38 -15.44 4.38 -1.18
C PRO A 38 -16.07 5.75 -1.39
N GLN A 39 -17.32 5.95 -0.96
CA GLN A 39 -18.02 7.23 -1.11
C GLN A 39 -17.34 8.32 -0.26
N PHE A 40 -16.96 7.98 0.98
CA PHE A 40 -16.26 8.89 1.87
C PHE A 40 -14.86 9.21 1.36
N SER A 41 -14.10 8.16 1.00
CA SER A 41 -12.73 8.32 0.48
C SER A 41 -12.70 9.16 -0.79
N THR A 42 -13.61 8.90 -1.73
CA THR A 42 -13.74 9.69 -2.97
C THR A 42 -14.08 11.15 -2.67
N ALA A 43 -15.05 11.40 -1.78
CA ALA A 43 -15.44 12.77 -1.42
C ALA A 43 -14.30 13.52 -0.75
N LEU A 44 -13.62 12.90 0.21
CA LEU A 44 -12.49 13.52 0.91
C LEU A 44 -11.32 13.82 -0.03
N LEU A 45 -10.89 12.86 -0.85
CA LEU A 45 -9.80 13.05 -1.81
C LEU A 45 -10.12 14.18 -2.80
N ARG A 46 -11.35 14.21 -3.35
CA ARG A 46 -11.78 15.26 -4.24
C ARG A 46 -11.71 16.63 -3.56
N THR A 47 -12.24 16.75 -2.33
CA THR A 47 -12.23 18.01 -1.58
C THR A 47 -10.79 18.47 -1.28
N LEU A 48 -9.89 17.57 -0.90
CA LEU A 48 -8.48 17.90 -0.69
C LEU A 48 -7.83 18.42 -1.99
N LYS A 49 -8.09 17.77 -3.12
CA LYS A 49 -7.60 18.22 -4.44
C LYS A 49 -8.12 19.60 -4.82
N GLU A 50 -9.40 19.87 -4.58
CA GLU A 50 -10.02 21.19 -4.84
C GLU A 50 -9.36 22.32 -4.01
N HIS A 51 -8.74 21.97 -2.87
CA HIS A 51 -7.96 22.89 -2.03
C HIS A 51 -6.45 22.90 -2.34
N GLY A 52 -6.02 22.23 -3.43
CA GLY A 52 -4.62 22.20 -3.86
C GLY A 52 -3.71 21.36 -2.99
N ILE A 53 -4.26 20.44 -2.18
CA ILE A 53 -3.48 19.56 -1.33
C ILE A 53 -3.12 18.30 -2.11
N HIS A 54 -1.83 17.91 -2.09
CA HIS A 54 -1.36 16.65 -2.63
C HIS A 54 -1.98 15.47 -1.87
N THR A 55 -2.45 14.47 -2.60
CA THR A 55 -3.21 13.35 -2.04
C THR A 55 -2.54 12.02 -2.32
N ALA A 56 -2.42 11.21 -1.28
CA ALA A 56 -1.97 9.83 -1.38
C ALA A 56 -2.97 8.87 -0.72
N MET A 57 -2.93 7.61 -1.12
CA MET A 57 -3.71 6.54 -0.47
C MET A 57 -2.83 5.30 -0.28
N GLU A 58 -2.88 4.74 0.93
CA GLU A 58 -2.39 3.39 1.22
C GLU A 58 -3.53 2.40 1.04
N THR A 59 -3.33 1.40 0.20
CA THR A 59 -4.35 0.39 -0.09
C THR A 59 -3.74 -0.94 -0.51
N THR A 60 -4.46 -2.01 -0.27
CA THR A 60 -4.18 -3.32 -0.87
C THR A 60 -4.73 -3.43 -2.29
N GLY A 61 -5.57 -2.48 -2.72
CA GLY A 61 -6.26 -2.53 -4.00
C GLY A 61 -7.38 -3.59 -4.07
N PHE A 62 -7.76 -4.19 -2.95
CA PHE A 62 -8.85 -5.17 -2.93
C PHE A 62 -10.21 -4.47 -2.93
N ALA A 63 -10.67 -4.15 -4.13
CA ALA A 63 -11.96 -3.52 -4.39
C ALA A 63 -12.46 -3.92 -5.77
N SER A 64 -13.77 -3.73 -6.04
CA SER A 64 -14.25 -3.87 -7.41
C SER A 64 -13.61 -2.83 -8.33
N PRO A 65 -13.51 -3.08 -9.65
CA PRO A 65 -12.94 -2.11 -10.58
C PRO A 65 -13.60 -0.74 -10.49
N GLU A 66 -14.92 -0.70 -10.34
CA GLU A 66 -15.71 0.56 -10.26
C GLU A 66 -15.34 1.36 -9.01
N VAL A 67 -15.20 0.69 -7.86
CA VAL A 67 -14.79 1.32 -6.60
C VAL A 67 -13.36 1.83 -6.71
N PHE A 68 -12.44 1.02 -7.24
CA PHE A 68 -11.05 1.41 -7.39
C PHE A 68 -10.91 2.62 -8.34
N GLN A 69 -11.59 2.57 -9.49
CA GLN A 69 -11.60 3.65 -10.47
C GLN A 69 -12.19 4.96 -9.93
N SER A 70 -13.13 4.91 -8.98
CA SER A 70 -13.77 6.10 -8.43
C SER A 70 -12.82 7.01 -7.66
N VAL A 71 -11.74 6.49 -7.08
CA VAL A 71 -10.76 7.24 -6.30
C VAL A 71 -9.55 7.71 -7.13
N LEU A 72 -9.18 6.97 -8.18
CA LEU A 72 -7.97 7.24 -8.96
C LEU A 72 -7.84 8.68 -9.50
N PRO A 73 -8.91 9.35 -10.00
CA PRO A 73 -8.79 10.72 -10.50
C PRO A 73 -8.31 11.73 -9.47
N TYR A 74 -8.52 11.42 -8.19
CA TYR A 74 -8.23 12.33 -7.07
C TYR A 74 -6.95 11.97 -6.31
N LEU A 75 -6.15 11.01 -6.83
CA LEU A 75 -4.88 10.59 -6.24
C LEU A 75 -3.70 11.12 -7.05
N ASP A 76 -2.72 11.67 -6.34
CA ASP A 76 -1.40 12.01 -6.87
C ASP A 76 -0.45 10.83 -6.70
N LEU A 77 -0.54 10.12 -5.57
CA LEU A 77 0.31 8.96 -5.27
C LEU A 77 -0.52 7.80 -4.73
N LEU A 78 -0.30 6.62 -5.26
CA LEU A 78 -0.89 5.38 -4.80
C LEU A 78 0.19 4.48 -4.16
N LEU A 79 0.13 4.33 -2.83
CA LEU A 79 0.96 3.42 -2.06
C LEU A 79 0.26 2.06 -2.02
N PHE A 80 0.76 1.11 -2.83
CA PHE A 80 0.03 -0.12 -3.15
C PHE A 80 0.69 -1.35 -2.51
N ASP A 81 0.03 -1.92 -1.51
CA ASP A 81 0.58 -3.03 -0.74
C ASP A 81 0.45 -4.38 -1.46
N MET A 82 1.57 -4.98 -1.84
CA MET A 82 1.65 -6.34 -2.37
C MET A 82 1.98 -7.33 -1.24
N LYS A 83 1.05 -8.23 -0.90
CA LYS A 83 1.24 -9.15 0.23
C LYS A 83 1.90 -10.48 -0.18
N HIS A 84 1.54 -11.02 -1.34
CA HIS A 84 2.18 -12.19 -1.94
C HIS A 84 2.00 -12.21 -3.47
N TRP A 85 2.99 -12.71 -4.20
CA TRP A 85 2.95 -12.86 -5.67
C TRP A 85 2.13 -14.06 -6.13
N ASP A 86 2.14 -15.15 -5.36
CA ASP A 86 1.37 -16.38 -5.62
C ASP A 86 -0.05 -16.26 -5.08
N GLU A 87 -1.04 -16.60 -5.91
CA GLU A 87 -2.46 -16.44 -5.56
C GLU A 87 -2.88 -17.30 -4.37
N LYS A 88 -2.41 -18.57 -4.35
CA LYS A 88 -2.77 -19.51 -3.29
C LYS A 88 -2.23 -19.06 -1.94
N LYS A 89 -0.95 -18.72 -1.88
CA LYS A 89 -0.32 -18.22 -0.67
C LYS A 89 -0.90 -16.87 -0.23
N HIS A 90 -1.24 -15.98 -1.19
CA HIS A 90 -1.92 -14.74 -0.88
C HIS A 90 -3.26 -15.01 -0.20
N LYS A 91 -4.05 -15.93 -0.75
CA LYS A 91 -5.35 -16.31 -0.18
C LYS A 91 -5.22 -16.98 1.19
N GLU A 92 -4.20 -17.81 1.38
CA GLU A 92 -3.90 -18.43 2.68
C GLU A 92 -3.54 -17.39 3.76
N GLY A 93 -2.75 -16.38 3.40
CA GLY A 93 -2.29 -15.35 4.35
C GLY A 93 -3.29 -14.21 4.59
N THR A 94 -4.11 -13.86 3.60
CA THR A 94 -5.00 -12.68 3.65
C THR A 94 -6.49 -13.01 3.60
N GLY A 95 -6.85 -14.24 3.24
CA GLY A 95 -8.24 -14.68 3.06
C GLY A 95 -8.81 -14.41 1.67
N VAL A 96 -8.11 -13.67 0.79
CA VAL A 96 -8.60 -13.28 -0.55
C VAL A 96 -7.59 -13.57 -1.65
N SER A 97 -8.08 -13.76 -2.90
CA SER A 97 -7.22 -13.86 -4.08
C SER A 97 -6.56 -12.51 -4.40
N ASN A 98 -5.35 -12.53 -4.97
CA ASN A 98 -4.67 -11.34 -5.48
C ASN A 98 -5.02 -11.00 -6.94
N THR A 99 -5.86 -11.79 -7.61
CA THR A 99 -6.18 -11.58 -9.03
C THR A 99 -6.73 -10.18 -9.29
N GLN A 100 -7.82 -9.79 -8.61
CA GLN A 100 -8.42 -8.46 -8.75
C GLN A 100 -7.48 -7.35 -8.29
N ILE A 101 -6.65 -7.61 -7.27
CA ILE A 101 -5.64 -6.68 -6.77
C ILE A 101 -4.62 -6.35 -7.87
N LEU A 102 -4.09 -7.37 -8.55
CA LEU A 102 -3.12 -7.21 -9.64
C LEU A 102 -3.72 -6.52 -10.87
N GLU A 103 -4.99 -6.81 -11.20
CA GLU A 103 -5.70 -6.12 -12.29
C GLU A 103 -5.88 -4.63 -11.96
N ASN A 104 -6.26 -4.27 -10.74
CA ASN A 104 -6.38 -2.89 -10.31
C ASN A 104 -5.01 -2.16 -10.34
N LEU A 105 -3.95 -2.82 -9.88
CA LEU A 105 -2.58 -2.29 -9.94
C LEU A 105 -2.16 -2.02 -11.38
N LYS A 106 -2.35 -3.01 -12.27
CA LYS A 106 -2.04 -2.90 -13.69
C LYS A 106 -2.80 -1.75 -14.35
N GLN A 107 -4.09 -1.61 -14.04
CA GLN A 107 -4.91 -0.54 -14.58
C GLN A 107 -4.42 0.84 -14.11
N ALA A 108 -4.12 1.02 -12.82
CA ALA A 108 -3.61 2.28 -12.30
C ALA A 108 -2.30 2.71 -12.99
N ILE A 109 -1.39 1.75 -13.22
CA ILE A 109 -0.13 2.00 -13.94
C ILE A 109 -0.40 2.35 -15.40
N ALA A 110 -1.30 1.62 -16.08
CA ALA A 110 -1.67 1.87 -17.47
C ALA A 110 -2.35 3.25 -17.65
N ASP A 111 -3.10 3.71 -16.66
CA ASP A 111 -3.72 5.03 -16.61
C ASP A 111 -2.71 6.16 -16.29
N GLY A 112 -1.43 5.83 -16.16
CA GLY A 112 -0.36 6.79 -15.90
C GLY A 112 -0.34 7.36 -14.49
N LYS A 113 -0.94 6.65 -13.50
CA LYS A 113 -0.89 7.07 -12.11
C LYS A 113 0.50 6.86 -11.52
N ASP A 114 0.89 7.75 -10.62
CA ASP A 114 2.09 7.54 -9.82
C ASP A 114 1.81 6.47 -8.76
N VAL A 115 2.34 5.27 -9.00
CA VAL A 115 2.12 4.11 -8.13
C VAL A 115 3.45 3.67 -7.54
N LEU A 116 3.46 3.49 -6.23
CA LEU A 116 4.57 2.87 -5.50
C LEU A 116 4.09 1.53 -4.91
N PRO A 117 4.37 0.39 -5.57
CA PRO A 117 4.20 -0.90 -4.95
C PRO A 117 5.06 -1.01 -3.69
N ARG A 118 4.48 -1.52 -2.60
CA ARG A 118 5.17 -1.75 -1.33
C ARG A 118 5.05 -3.21 -0.94
N LEU A 119 6.13 -3.80 -0.49
CA LEU A 119 6.19 -5.19 -0.09
C LEU A 119 6.60 -5.29 1.38
N PRO A 120 5.65 -5.55 2.30
CA PRO A 120 5.99 -6.01 3.63
C PRO A 120 6.66 -7.40 3.53
N VAL A 121 7.96 -7.44 3.81
CA VAL A 121 8.75 -8.69 3.74
C VAL A 121 8.65 -9.40 5.08
N ILE A 122 7.95 -10.54 5.09
CA ILE A 122 7.61 -11.29 6.30
C ILE A 122 8.36 -12.64 6.28
N PRO A 123 9.14 -12.95 7.34
CA PRO A 123 9.79 -14.26 7.46
C PRO A 123 8.82 -15.42 7.28
N ASP A 124 9.27 -16.51 6.68
CA ASP A 124 8.53 -17.75 6.43
C ASP A 124 7.26 -17.62 5.55
N TYR A 125 6.94 -16.39 5.10
CA TYR A 125 5.78 -16.16 4.25
C TYR A 125 6.17 -15.76 2.81
N ASN A 126 6.97 -14.68 2.64
CA ASN A 126 7.28 -14.13 1.33
C ASN A 126 8.73 -13.66 1.16
N HIS A 127 9.65 -14.18 1.99
CA HIS A 127 11.04 -13.70 2.13
C HIS A 127 12.06 -14.55 1.35
N SER A 128 11.67 -15.68 0.74
CA SER A 128 12.63 -16.52 0.05
C SER A 128 13.14 -15.91 -1.28
N PRO A 129 14.33 -16.29 -1.79
CA PRO A 129 14.78 -15.88 -3.11
C PRO A 129 13.78 -16.22 -4.23
N ALA A 130 13.08 -17.35 -4.11
CA ALA A 130 12.03 -17.74 -5.04
C ALA A 130 10.83 -16.79 -4.98
N ASP A 131 10.52 -16.22 -3.80
CA ASP A 131 9.49 -15.22 -3.65
C ASP A 131 9.91 -13.90 -4.31
N ALA A 132 11.17 -13.46 -4.16
CA ALA A 132 11.68 -12.28 -4.85
C ALA A 132 11.51 -12.40 -6.38
N GLU A 133 11.89 -13.55 -6.97
CA GLU A 133 11.68 -13.84 -8.38
C GLU A 133 10.19 -13.84 -8.77
N GLY A 134 9.32 -14.32 -7.88
CA GLY A 134 7.88 -14.28 -8.06
C GLY A 134 7.34 -12.86 -8.13
N PHE A 135 7.76 -11.99 -7.22
CA PHE A 135 7.40 -10.57 -7.22
C PHE A 135 7.95 -9.84 -8.45
N VAL A 136 9.19 -10.11 -8.86
CA VAL A 136 9.77 -9.55 -10.10
C VAL A 136 8.89 -9.85 -11.30
N ARG A 137 8.43 -11.10 -11.46
CA ARG A 137 7.52 -11.47 -12.56
C ARG A 137 6.23 -10.66 -12.50
N ARG A 138 5.59 -10.56 -11.33
CA ARG A 138 4.34 -9.80 -11.16
C ARG A 138 4.51 -8.31 -11.45
N LEU A 139 5.59 -7.69 -10.95
CA LEU A 139 5.89 -6.28 -11.22
C LEU A 139 6.05 -6.02 -12.72
N LYS A 140 6.76 -6.90 -13.44
CA LYS A 140 6.90 -6.80 -14.89
C LYS A 140 5.57 -6.99 -15.63
N GLU A 141 4.74 -7.94 -15.21
CA GLU A 141 3.40 -8.18 -15.78
C GLU A 141 2.47 -6.98 -15.64
N VAL A 142 2.56 -6.25 -14.52
CA VAL A 142 1.75 -5.04 -14.30
C VAL A 142 2.40 -3.76 -14.83
N GLY A 143 3.66 -3.82 -15.27
CA GLY A 143 4.39 -2.67 -15.81
C GLY A 143 5.06 -1.79 -14.75
N ALA A 144 5.23 -2.28 -13.52
CA ALA A 144 5.95 -1.56 -12.47
C ALA A 144 7.47 -1.74 -12.59
N ASN A 145 8.21 -0.66 -12.40
CA ASN A 145 9.67 -0.63 -12.46
C ASN A 145 10.33 -0.25 -11.14
N ARG A 146 9.56 -0.06 -10.08
CA ARG A 146 10.04 0.26 -8.73
C ARG A 146 9.20 -0.44 -7.67
N ILE A 147 9.78 -0.64 -6.48
CA ILE A 147 9.11 -1.22 -5.33
C ILE A 147 9.79 -0.78 -4.04
N GLN A 148 9.02 -0.46 -3.01
CA GLN A 148 9.54 -0.27 -1.66
C GLN A 148 9.45 -1.57 -0.86
N LEU A 149 10.58 -2.01 -0.31
CA LEU A 149 10.66 -3.15 0.59
C LEU A 149 10.49 -2.66 2.02
N LEU A 150 9.54 -3.23 2.74
CA LEU A 150 9.26 -2.89 4.12
C LEU A 150 9.69 -4.06 5.01
N PRO A 151 10.84 -3.98 5.70
CA PRO A 151 11.28 -5.02 6.63
C PRO A 151 10.20 -5.28 7.69
N PHE A 152 10.01 -6.54 8.03
CA PHE A 152 9.01 -6.95 9.03
C PHE A 152 9.29 -6.35 10.40
N HIS A 153 8.27 -5.73 11.00
CA HIS A 153 8.27 -5.25 12.38
C HIS A 153 7.00 -5.66 13.12
N GLN A 154 7.12 -5.93 14.41
CA GLN A 154 6.02 -6.35 15.28
C GLN A 154 5.04 -5.21 15.67
N PHE A 155 5.08 -4.04 15.02
CA PHE A 155 4.22 -2.88 15.34
C PHE A 155 2.71 -3.16 15.25
N GLY A 156 2.32 -4.26 14.59
CA GLY A 156 0.92 -4.69 14.50
C GLY A 156 0.35 -5.33 15.77
N GLU A 157 1.19 -5.80 16.69
CA GLU A 157 0.79 -6.57 17.86
C GLU A 157 -0.29 -5.86 18.70
N LYS A 158 -0.12 -4.57 19.00
CA LYS A 158 -1.09 -3.76 19.73
C LYS A 158 -2.48 -3.73 19.11
N LYS A 159 -2.59 -3.82 17.77
CA LYS A 159 -3.89 -3.87 17.10
C LYS A 159 -4.59 -5.21 17.31
N TYR A 160 -3.83 -6.30 17.36
CA TYR A 160 -4.36 -7.63 17.66
C TYR A 160 -4.82 -7.73 19.12
N ASP A 161 -4.06 -7.17 20.05
CA ASP A 161 -4.46 -7.08 21.47
C ASP A 161 -5.77 -6.33 21.66
N MET A 162 -5.91 -5.18 20.98
CA MET A 162 -7.17 -4.39 21.00
C MET A 162 -8.36 -5.15 20.41
N LEU A 163 -8.13 -6.10 19.52
CA LEU A 163 -9.14 -6.95 18.88
C LEU A 163 -9.32 -8.27 19.61
N HIS A 164 -8.62 -8.50 20.73
CA HIS A 164 -8.58 -9.76 21.47
C HIS A 164 -8.26 -10.97 20.57
N LYS A 165 -7.33 -10.78 19.62
CA LYS A 165 -6.87 -11.83 18.69
C LYS A 165 -5.42 -12.17 18.96
N THR A 166 -5.07 -13.44 18.81
CA THR A 166 -3.67 -13.90 18.86
C THR A 166 -2.91 -13.37 17.64
N TYR A 167 -1.75 -12.76 17.87
CA TYR A 167 -0.86 -12.32 16.81
C TYR A 167 0.07 -13.47 16.41
N ALA A 168 -0.11 -13.98 15.21
CA ALA A 168 0.62 -15.17 14.72
C ALA A 168 2.15 -14.97 14.59
N TYR A 169 2.61 -13.72 14.55
CA TYR A 169 4.01 -13.35 14.37
C TYR A 169 4.65 -12.75 15.62
N ALA A 170 4.06 -12.98 16.82
CA ALA A 170 4.54 -12.41 18.09
C ALA A 170 6.01 -12.81 18.39
N ASP A 171 6.38 -14.06 18.07
CA ASP A 171 7.72 -14.62 18.33
C ASP A 171 8.65 -14.55 17.10
N VAL A 172 8.21 -13.93 15.99
CA VAL A 172 9.02 -13.79 14.78
C VAL A 172 9.93 -12.57 14.93
N PRO A 173 11.26 -12.73 14.78
CA PRO A 173 12.19 -11.60 14.88
C PRO A 173 11.90 -10.53 13.83
N ALA A 174 12.07 -9.26 14.18
CA ALA A 174 12.06 -8.18 13.22
C ALA A 174 13.19 -8.36 12.20
N LEU A 175 12.96 -7.93 10.97
CA LEU A 175 13.99 -7.85 9.92
C LEU A 175 14.55 -6.43 9.88
N HIS A 176 15.83 -6.34 9.51
CA HIS A 176 16.51 -5.10 9.20
C HIS A 176 16.86 -5.04 7.71
N GLU A 177 17.20 -3.86 7.22
CA GLU A 177 17.58 -3.67 5.80
C GLU A 177 18.77 -4.56 5.41
N GLU A 178 19.70 -4.79 6.34
CA GLU A 178 20.87 -5.64 6.13
C GLU A 178 20.50 -7.10 5.86
N ASP A 179 19.41 -7.58 6.47
CA ASP A 179 18.92 -8.95 6.30
C ASP A 179 18.28 -9.15 4.92
N LEU A 180 17.89 -8.06 4.27
CA LEU A 180 17.18 -8.06 3.00
C LEU A 180 18.03 -7.71 1.78
N LYS A 181 19.33 -7.51 1.92
CA LYS A 181 20.20 -7.12 0.79
C LYS A 181 20.22 -8.12 -0.36
N GLU A 182 20.29 -9.40 -0.05
CA GLU A 182 20.25 -10.44 -1.09
C GLU A 182 18.88 -10.51 -1.77
N PHE A 183 17.82 -10.36 -0.99
CA PHE A 183 16.44 -10.28 -1.49
C PHE A 183 16.25 -9.05 -2.41
N GLN A 184 16.71 -7.88 -2.00
CA GLN A 184 16.70 -6.65 -2.78
C GLN A 184 17.48 -6.80 -4.09
N GLN A 185 18.66 -7.46 -4.03
CA GLN A 185 19.54 -7.62 -5.19
C GLN A 185 18.85 -8.38 -6.34
N VAL A 186 17.90 -9.27 -6.04
CA VAL A 186 17.13 -9.97 -7.08
C VAL A 186 16.34 -8.97 -7.92
N PHE A 187 15.67 -7.99 -7.32
CA PHE A 187 14.92 -6.95 -8.03
C PHE A 187 15.84 -6.07 -8.87
N LEU A 188 16.95 -5.60 -8.28
CA LEU A 188 17.93 -4.76 -8.96
C LEU A 188 18.54 -5.46 -10.19
N ASN A 189 18.85 -6.75 -10.08
CA ASN A 189 19.37 -7.56 -11.20
C ASN A 189 18.38 -7.66 -12.36
N HIS A 190 17.08 -7.49 -12.10
CA HIS A 190 16.03 -7.50 -13.11
C HIS A 190 15.61 -6.11 -13.59
N GLY A 191 16.33 -5.06 -13.18
CA GLY A 191 16.08 -3.68 -13.58
C GLY A 191 14.88 -3.04 -12.88
N ILE A 192 14.47 -3.57 -11.73
CA ILE A 192 13.45 -2.98 -10.86
C ILE A 192 14.16 -2.21 -9.74
N ASP A 193 13.86 -0.93 -9.61
CA ASP A 193 14.37 -0.07 -8.53
C ASP A 193 13.71 -0.48 -7.20
N ALA A 194 14.46 -1.22 -6.38
CA ALA A 194 14.02 -1.70 -5.08
C ALA A 194 14.78 -0.98 -3.97
N PHE A 195 14.06 -0.37 -3.04
CA PHE A 195 14.61 0.42 -1.93
C PHE A 195 13.83 0.18 -0.62
N PHE A 196 14.38 0.63 0.50
CA PHE A 196 13.80 0.53 1.83
C PHE A 196 13.11 1.82 2.26
#